data_b2f33efbfa1d3800ddf8a233760b3a51
#
_entry.id   b2f33efbfa1d3800ddf8a233760b3a51
#
_cell.length_a   1.000
_cell.length_b   1.000
_cell.length_c   1.000
_cell.angle_alpha   90.00
_cell.angle_beta   90.00
_cell.angle_gamma   90.00
#
_symmetry.space_group_name_H-M   'P 1'
#
loop_
_entity.id
_entity.type
_entity.pdbx_description
1 polymer ?
#
loop_
_entity_poly.entity_id
_entity_poly.type
_entity_poly.pdbx_seq_one_letter_code
_entity_poly.pdbx_strand_id
1 'polypeptide(L)'
;MIARSEWSSTDPNSDGYTAHSQSGHAVRFDASPEHLEGPTPMEAVLMALCSCTSVDVVSILQKKRQPLASLTVSAVAEQAPAPPRVFTKIQLTYTVRGEGGAQLSRKAVEDAVGLSKGKYCSVSLMLEKAAEIGFDIDYDGVEPLP
;
A
#
# COMPACT_ATOMS: atom_id res chain seq x y z
N MET A 1 -13.49 -5.28 -14.75
CA MET A 1 -12.12 -4.73 -14.54
C MET A 1 -11.18 -5.53 -15.42
N ILE A 2 -10.36 -4.87 -16.23
CA ILE A 2 -9.49 -5.51 -17.23
C ILE A 2 -8.08 -4.91 -17.07
N ALA A 3 -7.06 -5.76 -17.16
CA ALA A 3 -5.66 -5.37 -17.28
C ALA A 3 -4.97 -6.26 -18.31
N ARG A 4 -3.91 -5.76 -18.93
CA ARG A 4 -3.04 -6.52 -19.83
C ARG A 4 -1.58 -6.17 -19.56
N SER A 5 -0.68 -7.07 -19.89
CA SER A 5 0.77 -6.84 -19.89
C SER A 5 1.34 -7.14 -21.26
N GLU A 6 2.29 -6.35 -21.70
CA GLU A 6 2.96 -6.45 -22.99
C GLU A 6 4.48 -6.59 -22.77
N TRP A 7 5.09 -7.44 -23.55
CA TRP A 7 6.53 -7.63 -23.66
C TRP A 7 6.93 -7.66 -25.15
N SER A 8 8.10 -7.16 -25.45
CA SER A 8 8.63 -7.21 -26.82
C SER A 8 10.09 -7.60 -26.83
N SER A 9 10.50 -8.47 -27.75
CA SER A 9 11.90 -8.81 -28.00
C SER A 9 12.72 -7.66 -28.58
N THR A 10 12.07 -6.58 -29.01
CA THR A 10 12.70 -5.35 -29.51
C THR A 10 12.87 -4.29 -28.42
N ASP A 11 12.37 -4.55 -27.20
CA ASP A 11 12.58 -3.67 -26.07
C ASP A 11 14.07 -3.72 -25.66
N PRO A 12 14.74 -2.58 -25.46
CA PRO A 12 16.14 -2.56 -25.01
C PRO A 12 16.35 -3.27 -23.67
N ASN A 13 15.34 -3.25 -22.80
CA ASN A 13 15.32 -4.02 -21.57
C ASN A 13 14.48 -5.28 -21.74
N SER A 14 15.16 -6.43 -21.93
CA SER A 14 14.51 -7.74 -22.11
C SER A 14 13.70 -8.20 -20.90
N ASP A 15 13.94 -7.61 -19.73
CA ASP A 15 13.23 -7.90 -18.47
C ASP A 15 12.14 -6.85 -18.14
N GLY A 16 11.91 -5.92 -19.10
CA GLY A 16 10.90 -4.88 -18.99
C GLY A 16 9.54 -5.30 -19.53
N TYR A 17 8.47 -4.96 -18.81
CA TYR A 17 7.08 -5.25 -19.17
C TYR A 17 6.24 -3.99 -18.99
N THR A 18 5.29 -3.72 -19.88
CA THR A 18 4.36 -2.61 -19.71
C THR A 18 2.96 -3.15 -19.45
N ALA A 19 2.44 -2.87 -18.26
CA ALA A 19 1.08 -3.22 -17.89
C ALA A 19 0.13 -2.04 -18.09
N HIS A 20 -1.07 -2.33 -18.57
CA HIS A 20 -2.10 -1.33 -18.87
C HIS A 20 -3.37 -1.67 -18.07
N SER A 21 -3.98 -0.65 -17.49
CA SER A 21 -5.29 -0.76 -16.85
C SER A 21 -6.41 -0.40 -17.80
N GLN A 22 -7.63 -0.84 -17.51
CA GLN A 22 -8.84 -0.46 -18.22
C GLN A 22 -9.08 1.07 -18.21
N SER A 23 -8.58 1.78 -17.20
CA SER A 23 -8.68 3.25 -17.10
C SER A 23 -7.69 4.02 -17.98
N GLY A 24 -6.89 3.32 -18.79
CA GLY A 24 -5.94 3.94 -19.73
C GLY A 24 -4.57 4.27 -19.14
N HIS A 25 -4.31 3.91 -17.89
CA HIS A 25 -2.99 4.12 -17.27
C HIS A 25 -2.06 2.95 -17.57
N ALA A 26 -0.76 3.25 -17.65
CA ALA A 26 0.28 2.26 -17.84
C ALA A 26 1.31 2.33 -16.70
N VAL A 27 1.85 1.17 -16.35
CA VAL A 27 2.96 1.02 -15.41
C VAL A 27 4.04 0.19 -16.07
N ARG A 28 5.27 0.67 -16.03
CA ARG A 28 6.45 -0.09 -16.45
C ARG A 28 6.88 -0.96 -15.27
N PHE A 29 7.04 -2.25 -15.52
CA PHE A 29 7.63 -3.22 -14.59
C PHE A 29 9.02 -3.60 -15.10
N ASP A 30 9.92 -3.83 -14.16
CA ASP A 30 11.28 -4.25 -14.45
C ASP A 30 11.65 -5.45 -13.57
N ALA A 31 11.87 -6.60 -14.19
CA ALA A 31 12.27 -7.83 -13.53
C ALA A 31 13.80 -8.01 -13.47
N SER A 32 14.59 -7.07 -14.02
CA SER A 32 16.04 -7.09 -13.90
C SER A 32 16.49 -6.90 -12.44
N PRO A 33 17.70 -7.33 -12.06
CA PRO A 33 18.20 -7.13 -10.70
C PRO A 33 18.31 -5.66 -10.27
N GLU A 34 18.56 -4.76 -11.22
CA GLU A 34 18.77 -3.33 -10.98
C GLU A 34 17.46 -2.53 -10.84
N HIS A 35 16.35 -3.03 -11.40
CA HIS A 35 15.02 -2.39 -11.37
C HIS A 35 15.01 -0.91 -11.79
N LEU A 36 15.79 -0.55 -12.81
CA LEU A 36 16.01 0.85 -13.21
C LEU A 36 14.80 1.51 -13.88
N GLU A 37 13.92 0.72 -14.49
CA GLU A 37 12.78 1.23 -15.27
C GLU A 37 11.45 1.17 -14.53
N GLY A 38 11.38 0.45 -13.42
CA GLY A 38 10.13 0.33 -12.68
C GLY A 38 10.18 -0.69 -11.55
N PRO A 39 9.11 -0.78 -10.75
CA PRO A 39 9.02 -1.76 -9.68
C PRO A 39 8.88 -3.18 -10.25
N THR A 40 9.22 -4.16 -9.44
CA THR A 40 8.83 -5.55 -9.71
C THR A 40 7.32 -5.71 -9.55
N PRO A 41 6.71 -6.74 -10.16
CA PRO A 41 5.29 -7.04 -9.94
C PRO A 41 4.93 -7.27 -8.46
N MET A 42 5.84 -7.85 -7.67
CA MET A 42 5.60 -8.08 -6.24
C MET A 42 5.64 -6.78 -5.42
N GLU A 43 6.53 -5.86 -5.75
CA GLU A 43 6.51 -4.51 -5.15
C GLU A 43 5.22 -3.76 -5.48
N ALA A 44 4.72 -3.88 -6.70
CA ALA A 44 3.46 -3.26 -7.09
C ALA A 44 2.26 -3.81 -6.29
N VAL A 45 2.27 -5.06 -5.87
CA VAL A 45 1.25 -5.61 -4.96
C VAL A 45 1.30 -4.88 -3.60
N LEU A 46 2.49 -4.63 -3.05
CA LEU A 46 2.64 -3.85 -1.82
C LEU A 46 2.24 -2.38 -2.02
N MET A 47 2.60 -1.78 -3.16
CA MET A 47 2.17 -0.42 -3.51
C MET A 47 0.64 -0.32 -3.59
N ALA A 48 -0.01 -1.32 -4.19
CA ALA A 48 -1.46 -1.41 -4.26
C ALA A 48 -2.09 -1.56 -2.87
N LEU A 49 -1.50 -2.36 -1.98
CA LEU A 49 -1.95 -2.51 -0.60
C LEU A 49 -1.87 -1.17 0.15
N CYS A 50 -0.71 -0.51 0.12
CA CYS A 50 -0.51 0.79 0.78
C CYS A 50 -1.50 1.83 0.27
N SER A 51 -1.68 1.93 -1.06
CA SER A 51 -2.60 2.90 -1.66
C SER A 51 -4.07 2.59 -1.33
N CYS A 52 -4.47 1.31 -1.37
CA CYS A 52 -5.84 0.89 -1.08
C CYS A 52 -6.24 1.27 0.35
N THR A 53 -5.41 0.93 1.34
CA THR A 53 -5.69 1.26 2.74
C THR A 53 -5.61 2.77 3.00
N SER A 54 -4.72 3.52 2.31
CA SER A 54 -4.62 4.98 2.43
C SER A 54 -5.92 5.67 2.04
N VAL A 55 -6.54 5.25 0.93
CA VAL A 55 -7.83 5.81 0.47
C VAL A 55 -8.90 5.67 1.55
N ASP A 56 -9.00 4.51 2.17
CA ASP A 56 -9.98 4.25 3.23
C ASP A 56 -9.72 5.11 4.46
N VAL A 57 -8.48 5.08 4.98
CA VAL A 57 -8.10 5.78 6.21
C VAL A 57 -8.31 7.28 6.06
N VAL A 58 -7.87 7.89 4.94
CA VAL A 58 -8.10 9.31 4.67
C VAL A 58 -9.61 9.63 4.64
N SER A 59 -10.38 8.84 3.88
CA SER A 59 -11.83 9.05 3.76
C SER A 59 -12.55 8.96 5.12
N ILE A 60 -12.17 7.99 5.97
CA ILE A 60 -12.78 7.80 7.28
C ILE A 60 -12.38 8.96 8.22
N LEU A 61 -11.12 9.37 8.25
CA LEU A 61 -10.65 10.48 9.09
C LEU A 61 -11.29 11.81 8.69
N GLN A 62 -11.45 12.06 7.39
CA GLN A 62 -12.18 13.24 6.89
C GLN A 62 -13.65 13.23 7.34
N LYS A 63 -14.34 12.09 7.22
CA LYS A 63 -15.73 11.94 7.71
C LYS A 63 -15.83 12.13 9.23
N LYS A 64 -14.82 11.71 9.98
CA LYS A 64 -14.70 11.96 11.43
C LYS A 64 -14.22 13.38 11.76
N ARG A 65 -14.03 14.26 10.74
CA ARG A 65 -13.60 15.66 10.88
C ARG A 65 -12.28 15.79 11.65
N GLN A 66 -11.38 14.82 11.47
CA GLN A 66 -10.03 14.94 12.01
C GLN A 66 -9.22 15.91 11.16
N PRO A 67 -8.39 16.78 11.78
CA PRO A 67 -7.55 17.74 11.07
C PRO A 67 -6.31 17.07 10.47
N LEU A 68 -6.51 16.12 9.56
CA LEU A 68 -5.45 15.33 8.92
C LEU A 68 -4.77 16.16 7.84
N ALA A 69 -3.46 16.42 7.99
CA ALA A 69 -2.64 17.07 6.98
C ALA A 69 -2.00 16.07 6.01
N SER A 70 -1.49 14.95 6.53
CA SER A 70 -0.86 13.92 5.71
C SER A 70 -0.99 12.53 6.32
N LEU A 71 -0.95 11.54 5.44
CA LEU A 71 -0.84 10.13 5.76
C LEU A 71 0.24 9.52 4.87
N THR A 72 1.18 8.81 5.49
CA THR A 72 2.09 7.91 4.78
C THR A 72 1.81 6.48 5.24
N VAL A 73 1.67 5.56 4.31
CA VAL A 73 1.58 4.13 4.60
C VAL A 73 2.75 3.44 3.95
N SER A 74 3.57 2.78 4.76
CA SER A 74 4.67 1.95 4.31
C SER A 74 4.41 0.49 4.62
N ALA A 75 4.99 -0.41 3.82
CA ALA A 75 4.88 -1.85 4.00
C ALA A 75 6.27 -2.49 3.98
N VAL A 76 6.54 -3.37 4.94
CA VAL A 76 7.67 -4.30 4.92
C VAL A 76 7.12 -5.71 4.85
N ALA A 77 7.62 -6.51 3.92
CA ALA A 77 7.10 -7.85 3.70
C ALA A 77 8.20 -8.91 3.69
N GLU A 78 7.86 -10.08 4.22
CA GLU A 78 8.65 -11.30 4.10
C GLU A 78 8.03 -12.19 3.03
N GLN A 79 8.88 -12.86 2.26
CA GLN A 79 8.46 -13.81 1.22
C GLN A 79 8.94 -15.24 1.57
N ALA A 80 8.23 -16.23 1.04
CA ALA A 80 8.69 -17.62 1.09
C ALA A 80 10.11 -17.76 0.51
N PRO A 81 11.00 -18.56 1.14
CA PRO A 81 12.41 -18.67 0.73
C PRO A 81 12.61 -19.34 -0.63
N ALA A 82 11.62 -20.12 -1.08
CA ALA A 82 11.64 -20.82 -2.37
C ALA A 82 10.40 -20.50 -3.20
N PRO A 83 10.47 -20.64 -4.54
CA PRO A 83 9.28 -20.47 -5.39
C PRO A 83 8.14 -21.44 -5.05
N PRO A 84 6.88 -20.96 -5.10
CA PRO A 84 6.48 -19.58 -5.39
C PRO A 84 6.75 -18.66 -4.18
N ARG A 85 7.42 -17.53 -4.44
CA ARG A 85 7.80 -16.55 -3.40
C ARG A 85 6.63 -15.66 -3.02
N VAL A 86 5.57 -16.26 -2.49
CA VAL A 86 4.43 -15.52 -1.95
C VAL A 86 4.81 -14.76 -0.69
N PHE A 87 4.10 -13.67 -0.38
CA PHE A 87 4.23 -13.01 0.92
C PHE A 87 3.75 -13.95 2.02
N THR A 88 4.53 -14.04 3.09
CA THR A 88 4.20 -14.80 4.31
C THR A 88 3.84 -13.87 5.46
N LYS A 89 4.45 -12.68 5.50
CA LYS A 89 4.17 -11.65 6.49
C LYS A 89 4.27 -10.27 5.85
N ILE A 90 3.38 -9.36 6.22
CA ILE A 90 3.40 -7.96 5.82
C ILE A 90 3.17 -7.11 7.07
N GLN A 91 4.07 -6.16 7.35
CA GLN A 91 3.90 -5.17 8.40
C GLN A 91 3.68 -3.81 7.78
N LEU A 92 2.52 -3.20 8.08
CA LEU A 92 2.16 -1.85 7.66
C LEU A 92 2.51 -0.86 8.77
N THR A 93 3.01 0.31 8.39
CA THR A 93 3.16 1.45 9.30
C THR A 93 2.40 2.64 8.75
N TYR A 94 1.47 3.17 9.55
CA TYR A 94 0.66 4.35 9.22
C TYR A 94 1.24 5.55 9.94
N THR A 95 1.92 6.45 9.23
CA THR A 95 2.40 7.72 9.80
C THR A 95 1.39 8.80 9.51
N VAL A 96 0.78 9.37 10.55
CA VAL A 96 -0.26 10.41 10.45
C VAL A 96 0.24 11.73 11.02
N ARG A 97 -0.13 12.83 10.36
CA ARG A 97 0.20 14.18 10.80
C ARG A 97 -1.04 15.07 10.74
N GLY A 98 -1.26 15.86 11.79
CA GLY A 98 -2.33 16.86 11.85
C GLY A 98 -1.94 18.20 11.24
N GLU A 99 -2.92 18.96 10.77
CA GLU A 99 -2.75 20.29 10.19
C GLU A 99 -2.16 21.26 11.21
N GLY A 100 -1.08 21.95 10.82
CA GLY A 100 -0.41 22.92 11.70
C GLY A 100 0.09 22.34 13.03
N GLY A 101 0.34 21.01 13.11
CA GLY A 101 0.72 20.34 14.35
C GLY A 101 -0.47 19.99 15.26
N ALA A 102 -1.71 20.08 14.75
CA ALA A 102 -2.89 19.67 15.51
C ALA A 102 -2.84 18.20 15.92
N GLN A 103 -3.29 17.90 17.13
CA GLN A 103 -3.39 16.54 17.61
C GLN A 103 -4.58 15.81 16.97
N LEU A 104 -4.35 14.59 16.52
CA LEU A 104 -5.40 13.69 16.03
C LEU A 104 -5.94 12.83 17.18
N SER A 105 -7.22 12.51 17.17
CA SER A 105 -7.77 11.56 18.13
C SER A 105 -7.21 10.16 17.87
N ARG A 106 -6.55 9.58 18.87
CA ARG A 106 -6.03 8.20 18.84
C ARG A 106 -7.13 7.22 18.43
N LYS A 107 -8.27 7.30 19.11
CA LYS A 107 -9.41 6.43 18.81
C LYS A 107 -9.91 6.58 17.37
N ALA A 108 -9.96 7.82 16.83
CA ALA A 108 -10.40 8.03 15.46
C ALA A 108 -9.44 7.41 14.44
N VAL A 109 -8.13 7.49 14.67
CA VAL A 109 -7.10 6.92 13.80
C VAL A 109 -7.11 5.39 13.90
N GLU A 110 -7.11 4.82 15.10
CA GLU A 110 -7.17 3.38 15.32
C GLU A 110 -8.44 2.76 14.70
N ASP A 111 -9.60 3.40 14.88
CA ASP A 111 -10.87 2.97 14.24
C ASP A 111 -10.76 3.01 12.70
N ALA A 112 -10.13 4.06 12.14
CA ALA A 112 -10.01 4.20 10.67
C ALA A 112 -9.12 3.10 10.09
N VAL A 113 -7.97 2.84 10.70
CA VAL A 113 -7.05 1.75 10.28
C VAL A 113 -7.72 0.39 10.47
N GLY A 114 -8.34 0.14 11.61
CA GLY A 114 -9.04 -1.11 11.89
C GLY A 114 -10.19 -1.39 10.91
N LEU A 115 -10.97 -0.36 10.57
CA LEU A 115 -12.06 -0.47 9.58
C LEU A 115 -11.52 -0.72 8.16
N SER A 116 -10.45 -0.03 7.76
CA SER A 116 -9.81 -0.30 6.47
C SER A 116 -9.36 -1.75 6.39
N LYS A 117 -8.53 -2.19 7.34
CA LYS A 117 -7.98 -3.55 7.35
C LYS A 117 -9.06 -4.63 7.40
N GLY A 118 -10.03 -4.50 8.28
CA GLY A 118 -11.01 -5.57 8.57
C GLY A 118 -12.25 -5.57 7.67
N LYS A 119 -12.49 -4.50 6.88
CA LYS A 119 -13.76 -4.37 6.18
C LYS A 119 -13.68 -3.74 4.79
N TYR A 120 -12.87 -2.70 4.57
CA TYR A 120 -12.96 -1.90 3.36
C TYR A 120 -11.84 -2.15 2.36
N CYS A 121 -10.59 -2.33 2.81
CA CYS A 121 -9.46 -2.52 1.91
C CYS A 121 -9.52 -3.90 1.24
N SER A 122 -10.01 -3.94 0.00
CA SER A 122 -10.12 -5.18 -0.77
C SER A 122 -8.76 -5.87 -0.96
N VAL A 123 -7.67 -5.11 -1.13
CA VAL A 123 -6.34 -5.68 -1.29
C VAL A 123 -5.88 -6.35 0.01
N SER A 124 -6.10 -5.71 1.17
CA SER A 124 -5.79 -6.32 2.47
C SER A 124 -6.55 -7.63 2.67
N LEU A 125 -7.88 -7.62 2.44
CA LEU A 125 -8.73 -8.80 2.58
C LEU A 125 -8.38 -9.95 1.62
N MET A 126 -7.79 -9.65 0.46
CA MET A 126 -7.27 -10.68 -0.44
C MET A 126 -5.95 -11.25 0.06
N LEU A 127 -5.01 -10.38 0.47
CA LEU A 127 -3.66 -10.78 0.85
C LEU A 127 -3.61 -11.50 2.20
N GLU A 128 -4.48 -11.16 3.16
CA GLU A 128 -4.52 -11.83 4.47
C GLU A 128 -4.92 -13.31 4.40
N LYS A 129 -5.41 -13.78 3.25
CA LYS A 129 -5.65 -15.22 3.00
C LYS A 129 -4.35 -16.00 2.76
N ALA A 130 -3.27 -15.31 2.44
CA ALA A 130 -1.97 -15.90 2.13
C ALA A 130 -0.86 -15.45 3.08
N ALA A 131 -0.98 -14.26 3.68
CA ALA A 131 0.04 -13.64 4.52
C ALA A 131 -0.56 -13.11 5.82
N GLU A 132 0.20 -13.15 6.90
CA GLU A 132 -0.12 -12.41 8.12
C GLU A 132 0.10 -10.91 7.89
N ILE A 133 -0.93 -10.07 8.13
CA ILE A 133 -0.82 -8.63 7.98
C ILE A 133 -0.96 -7.96 9.35
N GLY A 134 0.16 -7.41 9.85
CA GLY A 134 0.22 -6.56 11.04
C GLY A 134 0.21 -5.07 10.70
N PHE A 135 0.01 -4.22 11.71
CA PHE A 135 0.17 -2.78 11.54
C PHE A 135 0.57 -2.07 12.83
N ASP A 136 1.27 -0.95 12.64
CA ASP A 136 1.60 0.05 13.65
C ASP A 136 1.12 1.42 13.20
N ILE A 137 0.89 2.32 14.16
CA ILE A 137 0.51 3.71 13.90
C ILE A 137 1.55 4.62 14.54
N ASP A 138 2.13 5.51 13.74
CA ASP A 138 3.06 6.55 14.14
C ASP A 138 2.39 7.92 14.00
N TYR A 139 2.45 8.72 15.04
CA TYR A 139 1.86 10.07 15.09
C TYR A 139 2.88 11.17 14.76
N ASP A 140 4.01 10.81 14.12
CA ASP A 140 5.06 11.74 13.66
C ASP A 140 5.58 12.66 14.80
N GLY A 141 5.78 12.08 15.98
CA GLY A 141 6.30 12.78 17.18
C GLY A 141 5.29 13.67 17.90
N VAL A 142 4.03 13.70 17.48
CA VAL A 142 2.95 14.44 18.16
C VAL A 142 2.06 13.48 18.93
N GLU A 143 1.97 13.65 20.25
CA GLU A 143 1.12 12.80 21.09
C GLU A 143 -0.35 12.94 20.66
N PRO A 144 -1.06 11.85 20.35
CA PRO A 144 -2.45 11.92 19.91
C PRO A 144 -3.38 12.24 21.09
N LEU A 145 -4.55 12.80 20.78
CA LEU A 145 -5.63 12.94 21.76
C LEU A 145 -6.19 11.56 22.12
N PRO A 146 -6.57 11.31 23.36
CA PRO A 146 -7.15 10.05 23.82
C PRO A 146 -8.46 9.69 23.12
#